data_87b377cb6b2d6ee53457c5ebb8897886
#
_entry.id   87b377cb6b2d6ee53457c5ebb8897886
#
_cell.length_a   1.000
_cell.length_b   1.000
_cell.length_c   1.000
_cell.angle_alpha   90.00
_cell.angle_beta   90.00
_cell.angle_gamma   90.00
#
_symmetry.space_group_name_H-M   'P 1'
#
loop_
_entity.id
_entity.type
_entity.pdbx_description
1 polymer ?
#
loop_
_entity_poly.entity_id
_entity_poly.type
_entity_poly.pdbx_seq_one_letter_code
_entity_poly.pdbx_strand_id
1 'polypeptide(L)'
;GQQVAAVAGGLTAANIITELGRAVDAIPAALYGKEDLFIYIGQEAAKLYVQALGGFAANGLGANGVNNMGTQWWNNGSLTVNGVKIFVCPGLSANKMYVAQRSNLYFGTGLLNSTQEVRVLDMGDLDASNNVRMVMRFTSAVQFGIASDLVEYA
;
A
#
# COMPACT_ATOMS: atom_id res chain seq x y z
N GLY A 1 -16.21 1.45 -8.36
CA GLY A 1 -15.44 0.42 -7.69
C GLY A 1 -16.29 -0.41 -6.75
N GLN A 2 -15.83 -1.59 -6.40
CA GLN A 2 -16.42 -2.38 -5.34
C GLN A 2 -16.03 -1.76 -4.00
N GLN A 3 -17.01 -1.50 -3.13
CA GLN A 3 -16.74 -0.91 -1.82
C GLN A 3 -17.06 -1.94 -0.73
N VAL A 4 -16.09 -2.22 0.12
CA VAL A 4 -16.21 -3.09 1.29
C VAL A 4 -16.17 -2.20 2.52
N ALA A 5 -17.25 -2.21 3.30
CA ALA A 5 -17.31 -1.39 4.52
C ALA A 5 -16.27 -1.85 5.53
N ALA A 6 -15.51 -0.91 6.08
CA ALA A 6 -14.54 -1.18 7.15
C ALA A 6 -15.24 -1.69 8.41
N VAL A 7 -14.54 -2.55 9.15
CA VAL A 7 -15.03 -3.04 10.44
C VAL A 7 -15.11 -1.91 11.48
N ALA A 8 -16.20 -1.86 12.20
CA ALA A 8 -16.35 -0.94 13.32
C ALA A 8 -15.26 -1.21 14.38
N GLY A 9 -14.54 -0.17 14.78
CA GLY A 9 -13.42 -0.29 15.74
C GLY A 9 -12.05 -0.47 15.10
N GLY A 10 -11.95 -0.56 13.78
CA GLY A 10 -10.69 -0.63 13.05
C GLY A 10 -10.06 -2.01 12.97
N LEU A 11 -8.92 -2.07 12.30
CA LEU A 11 -8.16 -3.30 12.10
C LEU A 11 -7.37 -3.67 13.35
N THR A 12 -7.41 -4.94 13.69
CA THR A 12 -6.69 -5.55 14.83
C THR A 12 -6.03 -6.86 14.38
N ALA A 13 -5.07 -7.37 15.15
CA ALA A 13 -4.45 -8.66 14.85
C ALA A 13 -5.47 -9.84 14.85
N ALA A 14 -6.60 -9.70 15.55
CA ALA A 14 -7.62 -10.73 15.59
C ALA A 14 -8.51 -10.74 14.35
N ASN A 15 -8.77 -9.59 13.73
CA ASN A 15 -9.71 -9.48 12.60
C ASN A 15 -9.06 -9.30 11.24
N ILE A 16 -7.78 -8.90 11.17
CA ILE A 16 -7.09 -8.53 9.92
C ILE A 16 -7.15 -9.62 8.85
N ILE A 17 -7.05 -10.89 9.23
CA ILE A 17 -7.11 -12.02 8.29
C ILE A 17 -8.51 -12.12 7.68
N THR A 18 -9.54 -11.97 8.49
CA THR A 18 -10.95 -12.00 8.04
C THR A 18 -11.25 -10.82 7.12
N GLU A 19 -10.78 -9.63 7.47
CA GLU A 19 -11.02 -8.41 6.69
C GLU A 19 -10.25 -8.43 5.35
N LEU A 20 -9.03 -8.97 5.33
CA LEU A 20 -8.31 -9.24 4.10
C LEU A 20 -9.04 -10.26 3.22
N GLY A 21 -9.62 -11.31 3.83
CA GLY A 21 -10.47 -12.28 3.13
C GLY A 21 -11.67 -11.60 2.47
N ARG A 22 -12.38 -10.73 3.19
CA ARG A 22 -13.52 -9.97 2.64
C ARG A 22 -13.10 -9.05 1.46
N ALA A 23 -11.93 -8.42 1.55
CA ALA A 23 -11.40 -7.63 0.45
C ALA A 23 -11.07 -8.48 -0.78
N VAL A 24 -10.55 -9.70 -0.58
CA VAL A 24 -10.27 -10.65 -1.66
C VAL A 24 -11.57 -11.21 -2.26
N ASP A 25 -12.57 -11.52 -1.45
CA ASP A 25 -13.87 -12.03 -1.92
C ASP A 25 -14.62 -10.99 -2.77
N ALA A 26 -14.37 -9.70 -2.55
CA ALA A 26 -14.94 -8.63 -3.35
C ALA A 26 -14.26 -8.44 -4.72
N ILE A 27 -13.18 -9.17 -5.01
CA ILE A 27 -12.49 -9.07 -6.29
C ILE A 27 -13.35 -9.69 -7.40
N PRO A 28 -13.58 -8.98 -8.51
CA PRO A 28 -14.26 -9.58 -9.66
C PRO A 28 -13.53 -10.82 -10.17
N ALA A 29 -14.28 -11.88 -10.48
CA ALA A 29 -13.71 -13.16 -10.91
C ALA A 29 -12.77 -13.06 -12.12
N ALA A 30 -13.01 -12.08 -13.00
CA ALA A 30 -12.17 -11.81 -14.17
C ALA A 30 -10.76 -11.26 -13.81
N LEU A 31 -10.59 -10.73 -12.61
CA LEU A 31 -9.32 -10.15 -12.13
C LEU A 31 -8.54 -11.13 -11.27
N TYR A 32 -9.25 -12.05 -10.61
CA TYR A 32 -8.61 -13.01 -9.74
C TYR A 32 -7.66 -13.94 -10.52
N GLY A 33 -6.44 -14.06 -10.02
CA GLY A 33 -5.39 -14.86 -10.66
C GLY A 33 -4.51 -14.10 -11.66
N LYS A 34 -4.74 -12.80 -11.89
CA LYS A 34 -3.82 -12.00 -12.69
C LYS A 34 -2.55 -11.67 -11.90
N GLU A 35 -1.40 -11.73 -12.57
CA GLU A 35 -0.08 -11.54 -11.94
C GLU A 35 0.16 -10.12 -11.44
N ASP A 36 -0.51 -9.14 -12.02
CA ASP A 36 -0.38 -7.72 -11.70
C ASP A 36 -1.41 -7.22 -10.68
N LEU A 37 -2.19 -8.14 -10.08
CA LEU A 37 -3.12 -7.85 -9.02
C LEU A 37 -2.41 -7.79 -7.66
N PHE A 38 -2.60 -6.68 -6.96
CA PHE A 38 -2.01 -6.45 -5.64
C PHE A 38 -3.04 -5.95 -4.63
N ILE A 39 -2.82 -6.31 -3.39
CA ILE A 39 -3.49 -5.71 -2.24
C ILE A 39 -2.56 -4.64 -1.66
N TYR A 40 -2.99 -3.40 -1.70
CA TYR A 40 -2.26 -2.26 -1.12
C TYR A 40 -2.73 -2.00 0.28
N ILE A 41 -1.84 -2.11 1.26
CA ILE A 41 -2.15 -1.89 2.69
C ILE A 41 -1.18 -0.90 3.33
N GLY A 42 -1.62 -0.26 4.42
CA GLY A 42 -0.75 0.59 5.23
C GLY A 42 0.25 -0.22 6.07
N GLN A 43 1.29 0.45 6.55
CA GLN A 43 2.32 -0.19 7.40
C GLN A 43 1.74 -0.81 8.67
N GLU A 44 0.77 -0.15 9.31
CA GLU A 44 0.13 -0.65 10.52
C GLU A 44 -0.67 -1.92 10.25
N ALA A 45 -1.44 -1.96 9.15
CA ALA A 45 -2.17 -3.15 8.74
C ALA A 45 -1.20 -4.31 8.42
N ALA A 46 -0.07 -4.03 7.76
CA ALA A 46 0.95 -5.04 7.50
C ALA A 46 1.54 -5.60 8.79
N LYS A 47 1.82 -4.75 9.78
CA LYS A 47 2.30 -5.17 11.10
C LYS A 47 1.27 -6.07 11.80
N LEU A 48 0.00 -5.68 11.80
CA LEU A 48 -1.08 -6.48 12.39
C LEU A 48 -1.23 -7.84 11.68
N TYR A 49 -1.08 -7.87 10.36
CA TYR A 49 -1.12 -9.11 9.59
C TYR A 49 0.02 -10.05 9.96
N VAL A 50 1.26 -9.54 10.06
CA VAL A 50 2.41 -10.35 10.50
C VAL A 50 2.22 -10.85 11.94
N GLN A 51 1.69 -10.03 12.84
CA GLN A 51 1.35 -10.45 14.21
C GLN A 51 0.28 -11.54 14.23
N ALA A 52 -0.75 -11.42 13.39
CA ALA A 52 -1.80 -12.43 13.27
C ALA A 52 -1.23 -13.77 12.77
N LEU A 53 -0.36 -13.76 11.78
CA LEU A 53 0.32 -14.95 11.28
C LEU A 53 1.22 -15.58 12.36
N GLY A 54 1.92 -14.77 13.15
CA GLY A 54 2.71 -15.23 14.29
C GLY A 54 1.85 -15.92 15.36
N GLY A 55 0.66 -15.43 15.63
CA GLY A 55 -0.32 -16.07 16.53
C GLY A 55 -0.82 -17.42 16.01
N PHE A 56 -1.04 -17.54 14.72
CA PHE A 56 -1.33 -18.83 14.07
C PHE A 56 -0.20 -19.84 14.24
N ALA A 57 1.05 -19.37 14.18
CA ALA A 57 2.22 -20.20 14.40
C ALA A 57 2.28 -20.77 15.81
N ALA A 58 2.01 -19.94 16.81
CA ALA A 58 2.04 -20.31 18.22
C ALA A 58 0.97 -21.35 18.58
N ASN A 59 -0.14 -21.40 17.85
CA ASN A 59 -1.22 -22.36 18.05
C ASN A 59 -1.02 -23.70 17.33
N GLY A 60 0.17 -24.00 16.84
CA GLY A 60 0.51 -25.30 16.27
C GLY A 60 -0.02 -25.57 14.86
N LEU A 61 -0.60 -24.61 14.20
CA LEU A 61 -1.13 -24.72 12.84
C LEU A 61 -0.04 -24.55 11.75
N GLY A 62 1.14 -25.11 11.99
CA GLY A 62 2.12 -25.34 10.92
C GLY A 62 3.00 -24.19 10.53
N ALA A 63 3.07 -23.17 11.34
CA ALA A 63 4.02 -22.09 11.10
C ALA A 63 5.34 -22.28 11.87
N ASN A 64 5.72 -23.49 12.19
CA ASN A 64 7.11 -23.82 12.40
C ASN A 64 7.80 -23.70 11.04
N GLY A 65 8.12 -22.47 10.66
CA GLY A 65 8.93 -22.23 9.46
C GLY A 65 10.14 -23.15 9.46
N VAL A 66 10.73 -23.32 8.31
CA VAL A 66 11.99 -24.05 8.15
C VAL A 66 12.94 -23.58 9.25
N ASN A 67 13.39 -24.50 10.11
CA ASN A 67 14.27 -24.25 11.25
C ASN A 67 13.66 -23.57 12.49
N ASN A 68 12.40 -23.76 12.82
CA ASN A 68 11.77 -23.15 14.00
C ASN A 68 11.83 -21.60 14.06
N MET A 69 12.08 -20.95 12.94
CA MET A 69 12.18 -19.50 12.91
C MET A 69 10.82 -18.78 12.89
N GLY A 70 9.72 -19.53 12.85
CA GLY A 70 8.38 -18.94 12.76
C GLY A 70 8.18 -18.11 11.51
N THR A 71 7.07 -17.38 11.46
CA THR A 71 6.73 -16.44 10.39
C THR A 71 7.31 -15.03 10.61
N GLN A 72 8.36 -14.93 11.42
CA GLN A 72 8.91 -13.63 11.85
C GLN A 72 9.75 -12.92 10.79
N TRP A 73 10.19 -13.63 9.76
CA TRP A 73 10.92 -13.01 8.68
C TRP A 73 9.94 -12.48 7.64
N TRP A 74 9.78 -11.21 7.64
CA TRP A 74 9.10 -10.50 6.57
C TRP A 74 10.15 -9.94 5.61
N ASN A 75 10.09 -10.40 4.37
CA ASN A 75 10.85 -9.80 3.29
C ASN A 75 9.87 -8.98 2.43
N ASN A 76 10.22 -7.75 2.12
CA ASN A 76 9.36 -6.86 1.34
C ASN A 76 8.93 -7.53 0.02
N GLY A 77 7.62 -7.70 -0.17
CA GLY A 77 7.05 -8.36 -1.34
C GLY A 77 6.76 -9.86 -1.19
N SER A 78 7.04 -10.47 -0.03
CA SER A 78 6.75 -11.89 0.22
C SER A 78 5.37 -12.14 0.83
N LEU A 79 4.70 -11.12 1.34
CA LEU A 79 3.38 -11.27 1.94
C LEU A 79 2.32 -11.54 0.88
N THR A 80 1.54 -12.60 1.08
CA THR A 80 0.43 -12.99 0.20
C THR A 80 -0.78 -13.39 1.02
N VAL A 81 -1.97 -13.15 0.48
CA VAL A 81 -3.26 -13.62 1.02
C VAL A 81 -4.06 -14.23 -0.11
N ASN A 82 -4.49 -15.48 0.05
CA ASN A 82 -5.29 -16.21 -0.94
C ASN A 82 -4.70 -16.12 -2.38
N GLY A 83 -3.36 -16.18 -2.50
CA GLY A 83 -2.69 -16.11 -3.80
C GLY A 83 -2.47 -14.69 -4.36
N VAL A 84 -3.01 -13.65 -3.71
CA VAL A 84 -2.80 -12.26 -4.11
C VAL A 84 -1.66 -11.65 -3.30
N LYS A 85 -0.73 -10.99 -3.98
CA LYS A 85 0.43 -10.36 -3.35
C LYS A 85 0.02 -9.09 -2.60
N ILE A 86 0.60 -8.89 -1.43
CA ILE A 86 0.42 -7.67 -0.64
C ILE A 86 1.57 -6.70 -0.92
N PHE A 87 1.22 -5.46 -1.17
CA PHE A 87 2.16 -4.35 -1.28
C PHE A 87 1.93 -3.36 -0.15
N VAL A 88 2.97 -3.07 0.61
CA VAL A 88 2.90 -2.16 1.76
C VAL A 88 3.16 -0.73 1.30
N CYS A 89 2.17 0.14 1.52
CA CYS A 89 2.20 1.55 1.16
C CYS A 89 2.35 2.42 2.42
N PRO A 90 3.49 3.07 2.65
CA PRO A 90 3.71 3.89 3.84
C PRO A 90 2.74 5.07 4.01
N GLY A 91 2.21 5.58 2.90
CA GLY A 91 1.29 6.72 2.91
C GLY A 91 -0.18 6.36 3.09
N LEU A 92 -0.53 5.08 3.21
CA LEU A 92 -1.91 4.64 3.35
C LEU A 92 -2.34 4.63 4.81
N SER A 93 -3.57 5.10 5.08
CA SER A 93 -4.15 5.09 6.43
C SER A 93 -4.29 3.67 6.95
N ALA A 94 -4.17 3.51 8.28
CA ALA A 94 -4.14 2.22 8.98
C ALA A 94 -5.36 1.31 8.68
N ASN A 95 -6.54 1.91 8.51
CA ASN A 95 -7.79 1.17 8.35
C ASN A 95 -8.28 1.12 6.89
N LYS A 96 -7.42 1.47 5.93
CA LYS A 96 -7.77 1.43 4.51
C LYS A 96 -6.94 0.41 3.76
N MET A 97 -7.61 -0.30 2.87
CA MET A 97 -6.97 -1.24 1.96
C MET A 97 -7.55 -1.03 0.55
N TYR A 98 -6.71 -1.21 -0.45
CA TYR A 98 -7.13 -1.17 -1.84
C TYR A 98 -6.67 -2.43 -2.55
N VAL A 99 -7.53 -3.00 -3.38
CA VAL A 99 -7.14 -4.07 -4.28
C VAL A 99 -7.28 -3.56 -5.70
N ALA A 100 -6.17 -3.58 -6.42
CA ALA A 100 -6.14 -3.08 -7.78
C ALA A 100 -5.05 -3.75 -8.61
N GLN A 101 -5.25 -3.80 -9.91
CA GLN A 101 -4.19 -4.12 -10.84
C GLN A 101 -3.21 -2.95 -10.95
N ARG A 102 -1.93 -3.24 -10.93
CA ARG A 102 -0.89 -2.21 -11.11
C ARG A 102 -1.05 -1.47 -12.45
N SER A 103 -1.43 -2.18 -13.50
CA SER A 103 -1.67 -1.61 -14.84
C SER A 103 -2.87 -0.66 -14.90
N ASN A 104 -3.78 -0.71 -13.90
CA ASN A 104 -4.94 0.17 -13.78
C ASN A 104 -4.65 1.48 -13.01
N LEU A 105 -3.46 1.61 -12.45
CA LEU A 105 -3.02 2.79 -11.70
C LEU A 105 -2.07 3.63 -12.56
N TYR A 106 -2.43 4.89 -12.78
CA TYR A 106 -1.67 5.81 -13.61
C TYR A 106 -1.09 6.94 -12.77
N PHE A 107 0.18 7.21 -13.03
CA PHE A 107 0.84 8.40 -12.51
C PHE A 107 1.07 9.37 -13.66
N GLY A 108 0.56 10.59 -13.53
CA GLY A 108 0.65 11.63 -14.53
C GLY A 108 1.50 12.80 -14.04
N THR A 109 2.27 13.37 -14.94
CA THR A 109 3.00 14.63 -14.73
C THR A 109 2.64 15.60 -15.85
N GLY A 110 2.64 16.92 -15.55
CA GLY A 110 2.24 17.93 -16.53
C GLY A 110 3.18 17.99 -17.72
N LEU A 111 4.49 18.09 -17.47
CA LEU A 111 5.58 18.06 -18.46
C LEU A 111 6.69 17.17 -17.92
N LEU A 112 7.32 16.39 -18.78
CA LEU A 112 8.44 15.53 -18.40
C LEU A 112 9.57 16.28 -17.68
N ASN A 113 9.78 17.57 -17.99
CA ASN A 113 10.79 18.42 -17.37
C ASN A 113 10.29 19.21 -16.15
N SER A 114 8.98 19.30 -15.88
CA SER A 114 8.47 20.09 -14.76
C SER A 114 8.63 19.41 -13.41
N THR A 115 8.96 18.12 -13.40
CA THR A 115 9.26 17.38 -12.18
C THR A 115 10.64 17.70 -11.60
N GLN A 116 11.47 18.42 -12.32
CA GLN A 116 12.87 18.68 -11.96
C GLN A 116 13.20 20.19 -11.90
N GLU A 117 12.20 21.06 -11.83
CA GLU A 117 12.47 22.48 -11.66
C GLU A 117 12.93 22.76 -10.23
N VAL A 118 14.26 22.78 -10.07
CA VAL A 118 14.91 23.20 -8.84
C VAL A 118 15.68 24.48 -9.13
N ARG A 119 15.31 25.57 -8.44
CA ARG A 119 16.04 26.85 -8.51
C ARG A 119 16.64 27.14 -7.16
N VAL A 120 17.93 27.42 -7.18
CA VAL A 120 18.64 27.91 -6.02
C VAL A 120 18.87 29.42 -6.26
N LEU A 121 18.31 30.21 -5.37
CA LEU A 121 18.42 31.68 -5.40
C LEU A 121 19.29 32.12 -4.25
N ASP A 122 20.40 32.80 -4.58
CA ASP A 122 21.16 33.53 -3.60
C ASP A 122 20.44 34.85 -3.29
N MET A 123 20.13 35.06 -2.01
CA MET A 123 19.45 36.27 -1.57
C MET A 123 20.41 37.45 -1.32
N GLY A 124 21.72 37.21 -1.41
CA GLY A 124 22.73 38.24 -1.20
C GLY A 124 22.57 39.45 -2.12
N ASP A 125 22.19 39.20 -3.38
CA ASP A 125 21.97 40.25 -4.39
C ASP A 125 20.62 40.98 -4.24
N LEU A 126 19.67 40.41 -3.47
CA LEU A 126 18.32 40.93 -3.31
C LEU A 126 18.09 41.68 -1.99
N ASP A 127 18.65 41.18 -0.89
CA ASP A 127 18.45 41.75 0.43
C ASP A 127 19.73 41.82 1.29
N ALA A 128 20.88 41.59 0.67
CA ALA A 128 22.21 41.55 1.31
C ALA A 128 22.29 40.54 2.47
N SER A 129 21.44 39.53 2.49
CA SER A 129 21.47 38.45 3.47
C SER A 129 22.29 37.27 2.96
N ASN A 130 22.94 36.53 3.88
CA ASN A 130 23.63 35.29 3.55
C ASN A 130 22.62 34.07 3.45
N ASN A 131 21.38 34.34 3.08
CA ASN A 131 20.36 33.32 2.94
C ASN A 131 20.30 32.78 1.52
N VAL A 132 20.11 31.46 1.40
CA VAL A 132 19.87 30.78 0.12
C VAL A 132 18.45 30.29 0.11
N ARG A 133 17.68 30.65 -0.93
CA ARG A 133 16.34 30.11 -1.16
C ARG A 133 16.37 29.00 -2.19
N MET A 134 15.84 27.85 -1.83
CA MET A 134 15.59 26.77 -2.76
C MET A 134 14.09 26.72 -3.10
N VAL A 135 13.77 26.81 -4.38
CA VAL A 135 12.40 26.71 -4.88
C VAL A 135 12.32 25.46 -5.74
N MET A 136 11.41 24.56 -5.35
CA MET A 136 11.11 23.36 -6.10
C MET A 136 9.63 23.39 -6.51
N ARG A 137 9.35 23.13 -7.78
CA ARG A 137 8.01 23.04 -8.32
C ARG A 137 7.86 21.76 -9.11
N PHE A 138 6.81 21.02 -8.83
CA PHE A 138 6.44 19.85 -9.61
C PHE A 138 4.92 19.71 -9.66
N THR A 139 4.43 19.13 -10.74
CA THR A 139 3.02 18.76 -10.90
C THR A 139 2.93 17.25 -11.00
N SER A 140 2.10 16.65 -10.18
CA SER A 140 1.83 15.22 -10.23
C SER A 140 0.35 14.95 -10.00
N ALA A 141 -0.16 13.93 -10.67
CA ALA A 141 -1.51 13.43 -10.46
C ALA A 141 -1.49 11.90 -10.44
N VAL A 142 -2.39 11.32 -9.68
CA VAL A 142 -2.62 9.87 -9.67
C VAL A 142 -4.07 9.62 -10.03
N GLN A 143 -4.31 8.69 -10.93
CA GLN A 143 -5.65 8.31 -11.37
C GLN A 143 -5.71 6.81 -11.62
N PHE A 144 -6.89 6.23 -11.48
CA PHE A 144 -7.20 4.88 -11.92
C PHE A 144 -7.96 4.92 -13.25
N GLY A 145 -7.77 3.92 -14.10
CA GLY A 145 -8.42 3.84 -15.40
C GLY A 145 -9.85 3.30 -15.30
N ILE A 146 -10.00 2.11 -14.78
CA ILE A 146 -11.28 1.40 -14.70
C ILE A 146 -11.68 1.28 -13.24
N ALA A 147 -12.74 1.99 -12.85
CA ALA A 147 -13.22 2.02 -11.48
C ALA A 147 -13.84 0.69 -11.02
N SER A 148 -14.49 -0.07 -11.92
CA SER A 148 -15.09 -1.38 -11.61
C SER A 148 -14.06 -2.41 -11.14
N ASP A 149 -12.80 -2.22 -11.55
CA ASP A 149 -11.71 -3.16 -11.30
C ASP A 149 -10.92 -2.81 -10.03
N LEU A 150 -11.41 -1.84 -9.28
CA LEU A 150 -10.83 -1.41 -8.01
C LEU A 150 -11.75 -1.80 -6.87
N VAL A 151 -11.17 -2.43 -5.84
CA VAL A 151 -11.85 -2.71 -4.57
C VAL A 151 -11.30 -1.77 -3.52
N GLU A 152 -12.18 -1.03 -2.88
CA GLU A 152 -11.86 -0.15 -1.75
C GLU A 152 -12.44 -0.73 -0.47
N TYR A 153 -11.60 -0.91 0.52
CA TYR A 153 -11.98 -1.18 1.90
C TYR A 153 -11.79 0.11 2.72
N ALA A 154 -12.89 0.72 3.14
CA ALA A 154 -12.89 2.00 3.87
C ALA A 154 -14.08 2.13 4.83
#